data_dd1925ab89f08764e538f8475557cdad
#
_entry.id   dd1925ab89f08764e538f8475557cdad
#
_cell.length_a   1.000
_cell.length_b   1.000
_cell.length_c   1.000
_cell.angle_alpha   90.00
_cell.angle_beta   90.00
_cell.angle_gamma   90.00
#
_symmetry.space_group_name_H-M   'P 1'
#
loop_
_entity.id
_entity.type
_entity.pdbx_description
1 polymer ?
#
loop_
_entity_poly.entity_id
_entity_poly.type
_entity_poly.pdbx_seq_one_letter_code
_entity_poly.pdbx_strand_id
1 'polypeptide(L)'
;LDEFARITLEAFPGMKIDSPEARNRMLERLAKVMKEPVVHFLGVFDDGRMVGVMRCYDFTMKLHDTRTLVGGLGGVAVDLRHKKEHIAADMVRHYLDTYRQKGAAMTALYPFRPDFYHRMGFGYGVKMNRYSFRPEALSSPVPAAGRIDYLTADHRDDLAACYDRHVSRTNGLIELPPHVLEGL
;
A
#
# COMPACT_ATOMS: atom_id res chain seq x y z
N LEU A 1 17.31 -8.79 -2.79
CA LEU A 1 16.23 -8.57 -1.80
C LEU A 1 16.78 -7.92 -0.52
N ASP A 2 17.95 -8.35 -0.06
CA ASP A 2 18.58 -7.80 1.16
C ASP A 2 18.86 -6.31 1.07
N GLU A 3 19.38 -5.82 -0.05
CA GLU A 3 19.58 -4.37 -0.27
C GLU A 3 18.27 -3.61 -0.30
N PHE A 4 17.22 -4.16 -0.92
CA PHE A 4 15.88 -3.59 -0.90
C PHE A 4 15.37 -3.44 0.53
N ALA A 5 15.50 -4.49 1.32
CA ALA A 5 15.10 -4.49 2.73
C ALA A 5 15.92 -3.47 3.55
N ARG A 6 17.23 -3.41 3.35
CA ARG A 6 18.13 -2.46 4.03
C ARG A 6 17.68 -1.02 3.78
N ILE A 7 17.55 -0.61 2.50
CA ILE A 7 17.16 0.76 2.14
C ILE A 7 15.77 1.09 2.70
N THR A 8 14.84 0.13 2.63
CA THR A 8 13.49 0.32 3.19
C THR A 8 13.54 0.56 4.70
N LEU A 9 14.28 -0.22 5.45
CA LEU A 9 14.39 -0.10 6.90
C LEU A 9 15.05 1.21 7.34
N GLU A 10 16.10 1.64 6.63
CA GLU A 10 16.77 2.92 6.89
C GLU A 10 15.85 4.12 6.64
N ALA A 11 14.96 4.02 5.63
CA ALA A 11 14.04 5.09 5.29
C ALA A 11 12.78 5.16 6.17
N PHE A 12 12.39 4.02 6.76
CA PHE A 12 11.17 3.89 7.59
C PHE A 12 11.51 3.44 9.02
N PRO A 13 12.05 4.34 9.86
CA PRO A 13 12.52 3.98 11.21
C PRO A 13 11.41 3.51 12.15
N GLY A 14 10.15 3.66 11.78
CA GLY A 14 9.01 3.08 12.51
C GLY A 14 8.86 1.56 12.33
N MET A 15 9.53 0.98 11.34
CA MET A 15 9.66 -0.47 11.19
C MET A 15 10.76 -0.99 12.11
N LYS A 16 10.41 -1.25 13.37
CA LYS A 16 11.35 -1.83 14.34
C LYS A 16 11.62 -3.30 13.98
N ILE A 17 12.80 -3.56 13.44
CA ILE A 17 13.34 -4.91 13.25
C ILE A 17 14.57 -5.02 14.12
N ASP A 18 14.37 -5.51 15.30
CA ASP A 18 15.32 -5.54 16.42
C ASP A 18 15.91 -6.92 16.67
N SER A 19 15.57 -7.90 15.83
CA SER A 19 16.16 -9.24 15.90
C SER A 19 16.39 -9.86 14.52
N PRO A 20 17.34 -10.82 14.39
CA PRO A 20 17.56 -11.58 13.17
C PRO A 20 16.29 -12.31 12.69
N GLU A 21 15.49 -12.83 13.62
CA GLU A 21 14.24 -13.55 13.33
C GLU A 21 13.18 -12.60 12.75
N ALA A 22 13.07 -11.38 13.28
CA ALA A 22 12.18 -10.36 12.74
C ALA A 22 12.59 -9.96 11.32
N ARG A 23 13.92 -9.86 11.08
CA ARG A 23 14.46 -9.61 9.74
C ARG A 23 14.13 -10.74 8.77
N ASN A 24 14.34 -11.98 9.17
CA ASN A 24 14.04 -13.14 8.33
C ASN A 24 12.55 -13.20 7.97
N ARG A 25 11.65 -13.02 8.94
CA ARG A 25 10.21 -12.93 8.68
C ARG A 25 9.84 -11.81 7.69
N MET A 26 10.50 -10.65 7.78
CA MET A 26 10.31 -9.57 6.81
C MET A 26 10.75 -9.98 5.41
N LEU A 27 11.92 -10.60 5.26
CA LEU A 27 12.44 -11.06 3.98
C LEU A 27 11.55 -12.13 3.35
N GLU A 28 11.08 -13.09 4.14
CA GLU A 28 10.12 -14.12 3.69
C GLU A 28 8.81 -13.49 3.21
N ARG A 29 8.29 -12.52 3.97
CA ARG A 29 7.08 -11.78 3.56
C ARG A 29 7.30 -10.99 2.27
N LEU A 30 8.44 -10.30 2.13
CA LEU A 30 8.79 -9.60 0.90
C LEU A 30 8.90 -10.57 -0.28
N ALA A 31 9.57 -11.72 -0.09
CA ALA A 31 9.71 -12.74 -1.11
C ALA A 31 8.36 -13.34 -1.53
N LYS A 32 7.42 -13.48 -0.60
CA LYS A 32 6.04 -13.89 -0.90
C LYS A 32 5.33 -12.83 -1.75
N VAL A 33 5.37 -11.57 -1.32
CA VAL A 33 4.69 -10.47 -2.02
C VAL A 33 5.30 -10.21 -3.41
N MET A 34 6.60 -10.46 -3.61
CA MET A 34 7.24 -10.34 -4.93
C MET A 34 6.72 -11.33 -5.97
N LYS A 35 6.05 -12.41 -5.55
CA LYS A 35 5.43 -13.39 -6.46
C LYS A 35 4.04 -12.95 -6.93
N GLU A 36 3.47 -11.93 -6.31
CA GLU A 36 2.16 -11.42 -6.67
C GLU A 36 2.20 -10.70 -8.02
N PRO A 37 1.38 -11.12 -9.00
CA PRO A 37 1.43 -10.55 -10.35
C PRO A 37 1.05 -9.06 -10.40
N VAL A 38 0.35 -8.57 -9.39
CA VAL A 38 -0.11 -7.18 -9.28
C VAL A 38 0.86 -6.29 -8.50
N VAL A 39 2.00 -6.83 -8.03
CA VAL A 39 2.99 -6.09 -7.24
C VAL A 39 4.33 -6.10 -7.94
N HIS A 40 4.85 -4.92 -8.21
CA HIS A 40 6.13 -4.74 -8.91
C HIS A 40 7.13 -4.07 -7.98
N PHE A 41 8.26 -4.73 -7.76
CA PHE A 41 9.39 -4.19 -7.00
C PHE A 41 10.38 -3.58 -7.98
N LEU A 42 10.71 -2.31 -7.79
CA LEU A 42 11.65 -1.59 -8.62
C LEU A 42 12.83 -1.09 -7.78
N GLY A 43 14.03 -1.19 -8.34
CA GLY A 43 15.26 -0.67 -7.77
C GLY A 43 15.92 0.31 -8.73
N VAL A 44 16.51 1.36 -8.20
CA VAL A 44 17.42 2.25 -8.92
C VAL A 44 18.83 1.86 -8.56
N PHE A 45 19.69 1.78 -9.57
CA PHE A 45 21.09 1.39 -9.41
C PHE A 45 22.01 2.51 -9.91
N ASP A 46 23.07 2.75 -9.17
CA ASP A 46 24.17 3.60 -9.52
C ASP A 46 25.46 2.80 -9.34
N ASP A 47 26.30 2.72 -10.38
CA ASP A 47 27.51 1.89 -10.42
C ASP A 47 27.33 0.46 -9.87
N GLY A 48 26.21 -0.17 -10.22
CA GLY A 48 25.87 -1.54 -9.80
C GLY A 48 25.38 -1.66 -8.35
N ARG A 49 25.25 -0.57 -7.61
CA ARG A 49 24.71 -0.54 -6.25
C ARG A 49 23.27 -0.03 -6.25
N MET A 50 22.42 -0.68 -5.48
CA MET A 50 21.05 -0.21 -5.32
C MET A 50 21.04 1.05 -4.44
N VAL A 51 20.51 2.15 -5.00
CA VAL A 51 20.47 3.47 -4.34
C VAL A 51 19.04 3.93 -4.05
N GLY A 52 18.05 3.29 -4.65
CA GLY A 52 16.64 3.60 -4.41
C GLY A 52 15.73 2.41 -4.65
N VAL A 53 14.59 2.36 -3.97
CA VAL A 53 13.62 1.28 -4.07
C VAL A 53 12.20 1.82 -4.01
N MET A 54 11.27 1.17 -4.72
CA MET A 54 9.84 1.42 -4.61
C MET A 54 9.03 0.17 -4.94
N ARG A 55 7.76 0.19 -4.57
CA ARG A 55 6.78 -0.83 -4.99
C ARG A 55 5.65 -0.16 -5.74
N CYS A 56 5.30 -0.75 -6.86
CA CYS A 56 4.14 -0.34 -7.65
C CYS A 56 3.09 -1.44 -7.59
N TYR A 57 1.83 -1.05 -7.68
CA TYR A 57 0.69 -1.96 -7.56
C TYR A 57 -0.28 -1.72 -8.70
N ASP A 58 -0.68 -2.78 -9.37
CA ASP A 58 -1.74 -2.76 -10.37
C ASP A 58 -3.08 -3.01 -9.66
N PHE A 59 -3.71 -1.94 -9.18
CA PHE A 59 -5.01 -2.02 -8.52
C PHE A 59 -6.15 -1.94 -9.52
N THR A 60 -7.22 -2.69 -9.26
CA THR A 60 -8.50 -2.49 -9.92
C THR A 60 -9.39 -1.66 -9.02
N MET A 61 -10.00 -0.61 -9.58
CA MET A 61 -10.96 0.23 -8.88
C MET A 61 -12.29 0.24 -9.64
N LYS A 62 -13.39 0.15 -8.90
CA LYS A 62 -14.70 0.43 -9.46
C LYS A 62 -14.93 1.93 -9.51
N LEU A 63 -15.09 2.46 -10.70
CA LEU A 63 -15.44 3.85 -10.95
C LEU A 63 -16.72 3.90 -11.79
N HIS A 64 -17.83 4.32 -11.19
CA HIS A 64 -19.18 4.17 -11.74
C HIS A 64 -19.46 2.71 -12.14
N ASP A 65 -19.74 2.45 -13.40
CA ASP A 65 -20.04 1.11 -13.92
C ASP A 65 -18.82 0.44 -14.59
N THR A 66 -17.64 1.05 -14.42
CA THR A 66 -16.40 0.57 -15.06
C THR A 66 -15.39 0.13 -14.02
N ARG A 67 -14.71 -0.98 -14.29
CA ARG A 67 -13.50 -1.38 -13.60
C ARG A 67 -12.31 -0.78 -14.34
N THR A 68 -11.48 -0.05 -13.62
CA THR A 68 -10.33 0.65 -14.21
C THR A 68 -9.04 0.35 -13.47
N LEU A 69 -7.93 0.40 -14.19
CA LEU A 69 -6.60 0.29 -13.60
C LEU A 69 -6.28 1.56 -12.83
N VAL A 70 -5.81 1.37 -11.61
CA VAL A 70 -5.22 2.43 -10.76
C VAL A 70 -3.81 2.01 -10.38
N GLY A 71 -2.84 2.85 -10.71
CA GLY A 71 -1.47 2.63 -10.26
C GLY A 71 -1.34 2.97 -8.78
N GLY A 72 -0.94 2.00 -7.97
CA GLY A 72 -0.55 2.24 -6.57
C GLY A 72 0.94 2.46 -6.43
N LEU A 73 1.37 3.34 -5.53
CA LEU A 73 2.77 3.56 -5.19
C LEU A 73 2.99 3.41 -3.69
N GLY A 74 3.98 2.61 -3.31
CA GLY A 74 4.36 2.43 -1.93
C GLY A 74 5.85 2.21 -1.73
N GLY A 75 6.32 2.40 -0.49
CA GLY A 75 7.68 2.06 -0.10
C GLY A 75 8.78 2.80 -0.87
N VAL A 76 8.52 4.03 -1.32
CA VAL A 76 9.56 4.85 -1.96
C VAL A 76 10.62 5.19 -0.93
N ALA A 77 11.82 4.70 -1.15
CA ALA A 77 12.96 4.90 -0.27
C ALA A 77 14.25 5.10 -1.08
N VAL A 78 15.13 5.95 -0.56
CA VAL A 78 16.45 6.24 -1.13
C VAL A 78 17.50 6.00 -0.07
N ASP A 79 18.60 5.38 -0.44
CA ASP A 79 19.77 5.20 0.44
C ASP A 79 20.19 6.56 1.04
N LEU A 80 20.46 6.57 2.33
CA LEU A 80 20.75 7.79 3.08
C LEU A 80 21.92 8.58 2.53
N ARG A 81 22.90 7.89 1.90
CA ARG A 81 24.08 8.49 1.30
C ARG A 81 23.77 9.29 0.03
N HIS A 82 22.66 8.94 -0.65
CA HIS A 82 22.20 9.54 -1.91
C HIS A 82 21.03 10.52 -1.70
N LYS A 83 20.87 11.06 -0.46
CA LYS A 83 19.85 12.07 -0.18
C LYS A 83 20.12 13.36 -0.96
N LYS A 84 19.03 13.99 -1.44
CA LYS A 84 19.04 15.25 -2.21
C LYS A 84 19.56 15.13 -3.65
N GLU A 85 19.81 13.95 -4.15
CA GLU A 85 20.19 13.67 -5.56
C GLU A 85 18.98 13.49 -6.48
N HIS A 86 17.79 13.87 -6.04
CA HIS A 86 16.53 13.80 -6.79
C HIS A 86 16.04 12.39 -7.16
N ILE A 87 16.71 11.32 -6.74
CA ILE A 87 16.37 9.92 -7.06
C ILE A 87 14.90 9.61 -6.79
N ALA A 88 14.36 10.02 -5.63
CA ALA A 88 12.96 9.80 -5.30
C ALA A 88 12.01 10.49 -6.30
N ALA A 89 12.36 11.67 -6.79
CA ALA A 89 11.56 12.37 -7.78
C ALA A 89 11.59 11.67 -9.14
N ASP A 90 12.75 11.17 -9.56
CA ASP A 90 12.89 10.42 -10.80
C ASP A 90 12.15 9.09 -10.76
N MET A 91 12.20 8.40 -9.62
CA MET A 91 11.40 7.19 -9.38
C MET A 91 9.91 7.46 -9.52
N VAL A 92 9.40 8.53 -8.92
CA VAL A 92 7.98 8.90 -9.03
C VAL A 92 7.61 9.31 -10.46
N ARG A 93 8.46 10.02 -11.19
CA ARG A 93 8.24 10.31 -12.62
C ARG A 93 8.16 9.04 -13.45
N HIS A 94 9.10 8.12 -13.26
CA HIS A 94 9.08 6.82 -13.93
C HIS A 94 7.79 6.04 -13.63
N TYR A 95 7.35 6.04 -12.37
CA TYR A 95 6.07 5.43 -11.99
C TYR A 95 4.89 6.09 -12.73
N LEU A 96 4.80 7.41 -12.75
CA LEU A 96 3.71 8.12 -13.44
C LEU A 96 3.70 7.82 -14.95
N ASP A 97 4.86 7.83 -15.60
CA ASP A 97 4.98 7.51 -17.02
C ASP A 97 4.61 6.05 -17.32
N THR A 98 5.03 5.12 -16.46
CA THR A 98 4.69 3.70 -16.58
C THR A 98 3.18 3.50 -16.54
N TYR A 99 2.50 4.08 -15.55
CA TYR A 99 1.06 3.90 -15.39
C TYR A 99 0.25 4.66 -16.43
N ARG A 100 0.76 5.79 -16.92
CA ARG A 100 0.18 6.47 -18.09
C ARG A 100 0.23 5.59 -19.33
N GLN A 101 1.37 4.94 -19.59
CA GLN A 101 1.53 4.02 -20.73
C GLN A 101 0.66 2.76 -20.59
N LYS A 102 0.46 2.27 -19.37
CA LYS A 102 -0.48 1.17 -19.08
C LYS A 102 -1.95 1.58 -19.23
N GLY A 103 -2.26 2.85 -19.47
CA GLY A 103 -3.64 3.34 -19.58
C GLY A 103 -4.37 3.42 -18.25
N ALA A 104 -3.66 3.56 -17.13
CA ALA A 104 -4.28 3.73 -15.83
C ALA A 104 -5.10 5.02 -15.78
N ALA A 105 -6.32 4.96 -15.24
CA ALA A 105 -7.20 6.11 -15.12
C ALA A 105 -6.69 7.12 -14.08
N MET A 106 -6.00 6.62 -13.06
CA MET A 106 -5.38 7.45 -12.02
C MET A 106 -4.23 6.71 -11.36
N THR A 107 -3.46 7.46 -10.57
CA THR A 107 -2.41 6.94 -9.69
C THR A 107 -2.70 7.35 -8.25
N ALA A 108 -2.37 6.50 -7.29
CA ALA A 108 -2.67 6.71 -5.88
C ALA A 108 -1.50 6.30 -4.98
N LEU A 109 -1.35 7.02 -3.88
CA LEU A 109 -0.38 6.70 -2.84
C LEU A 109 -0.84 7.18 -1.47
N TYR A 110 -0.25 6.63 -0.42
CA TYR A 110 -0.40 7.14 0.94
C TYR A 110 0.89 7.89 1.33
N PRO A 111 0.86 9.24 1.43
CA PRO A 111 2.07 10.03 1.57
C PRO A 111 2.56 10.06 3.03
N PHE A 112 3.87 9.87 3.25
CA PHE A 112 4.49 10.28 4.51
C PHE A 112 4.91 11.77 4.49
N ARG A 113 5.12 12.34 3.28
CA ARG A 113 5.41 13.76 3.03
C ARG A 113 4.50 14.30 1.93
N PRO A 114 3.30 14.78 2.28
CA PRO A 114 2.33 15.27 1.30
C PRO A 114 2.87 16.38 0.39
N ASP A 115 3.67 17.31 0.94
CA ASP A 115 4.28 18.43 0.22
C ASP A 115 5.17 17.98 -0.94
N PHE A 116 5.87 16.86 -0.80
CA PHE A 116 6.72 16.30 -1.85
C PHE A 116 5.88 15.86 -3.05
N TYR A 117 4.84 15.08 -2.82
CA TYR A 117 3.97 14.57 -3.88
C TYR A 117 3.08 15.65 -4.48
N HIS A 118 2.63 16.61 -3.66
CA HIS A 118 1.86 17.75 -4.16
C HIS A 118 2.64 18.55 -5.21
N ARG A 119 3.96 18.80 -4.99
CA ARG A 119 4.82 19.47 -5.98
C ARG A 119 5.01 18.66 -7.27
N MET A 120 4.69 17.38 -7.27
CA MET A 120 4.73 16.48 -8.43
C MET A 120 3.37 16.32 -9.12
N GLY A 121 2.37 17.11 -8.73
CA GLY A 121 1.04 17.13 -9.35
C GLY A 121 0.00 16.25 -8.68
N PHE A 122 0.32 15.60 -7.55
CA PHE A 122 -0.69 14.84 -6.81
C PHE A 122 -1.64 15.76 -6.05
N GLY A 123 -2.94 15.49 -6.17
CA GLY A 123 -3.97 16.10 -5.36
C GLY A 123 -4.26 15.31 -4.10
N TYR A 124 -5.02 15.91 -3.19
CA TYR A 124 -5.55 15.20 -2.02
C TYR A 124 -6.81 14.43 -2.40
N GLY A 125 -6.88 13.18 -1.98
CA GLY A 125 -8.07 12.35 -2.09
C GLY A 125 -9.05 12.60 -0.94
N VAL A 126 -9.83 11.57 -0.62
CA VAL A 126 -10.81 11.61 0.47
C VAL A 126 -10.11 11.78 1.81
N LYS A 127 -10.62 12.67 2.65
CA LYS A 127 -10.11 12.87 4.01
C LYS A 127 -10.43 11.65 4.87
N MET A 128 -9.42 11.18 5.60
CA MET A 128 -9.59 10.16 6.63
C MET A 128 -9.66 10.83 7.99
N ASN A 129 -10.77 10.65 8.70
CA ASN A 129 -10.93 11.16 10.05
C ASN A 129 -10.59 10.06 11.06
N ARG A 130 -9.82 10.41 12.09
CA ARG A 130 -9.57 9.54 13.23
C ARG A 130 -10.33 10.09 14.43
N TYR A 131 -11.18 9.26 15.01
CA TYR A 131 -11.90 9.56 16.25
C TYR A 131 -11.28 8.73 17.37
N SER A 132 -11.01 9.38 18.51
CA SER A 132 -10.56 8.72 19.71
C SER A 132 -11.51 9.12 20.84
N PHE A 133 -12.12 8.13 21.49
CA PHE A 133 -13.07 8.34 22.57
C PHE A 133 -12.98 7.18 23.57
N ARG A 134 -13.44 7.45 24.78
CA ARG A 134 -13.60 6.38 25.78
C ARG A 134 -14.85 5.58 25.46
N PRO A 135 -14.88 4.27 25.64
CA PRO A 135 -16.07 3.43 25.36
C PRO A 135 -17.34 3.93 26.06
N GLU A 136 -17.20 4.50 27.26
CA GLU A 136 -18.32 5.03 28.07
C GLU A 136 -18.95 6.29 27.46
N ALA A 137 -18.25 6.96 26.52
CA ALA A 137 -18.79 8.12 25.80
C ALA A 137 -19.77 7.72 24.68
N LEU A 138 -19.86 6.43 24.36
CA LEU A 138 -20.87 5.91 23.46
C LEU A 138 -22.21 5.80 24.22
N SER A 139 -23.11 6.75 23.98
CA SER A 139 -24.45 6.71 24.58
C SER A 139 -25.28 5.62 23.94
N SER A 140 -25.78 4.73 24.78
CA SER A 140 -26.75 3.67 24.53
C SER A 140 -26.29 2.50 23.63
N PRO A 141 -26.40 1.30 24.15
CA PRO A 141 -26.26 0.13 23.32
C PRO A 141 -27.45 0.08 22.34
N VAL A 142 -27.18 0.25 21.07
CA VAL A 142 -28.08 -0.27 20.05
C VAL A 142 -28.16 -1.77 20.31
N PRO A 143 -29.36 -2.35 20.54
CA PRO A 143 -29.47 -3.80 20.69
C PRO A 143 -28.75 -4.46 19.53
N ALA A 144 -27.77 -5.33 19.82
CA ALA A 144 -27.04 -6.03 18.79
C ALA A 144 -28.02 -6.92 18.02
N ALA A 145 -28.46 -6.46 16.86
CA ALA A 145 -29.30 -7.24 15.96
C ALA A 145 -28.41 -8.24 15.22
N GLY A 146 -27.75 -9.14 15.94
CA GLY A 146 -26.91 -10.16 15.34
C GLY A 146 -25.91 -10.78 16.32
N ARG A 147 -25.27 -11.84 15.88
CA ARG A 147 -24.17 -12.49 16.57
C ARG A 147 -22.87 -11.79 16.21
N ILE A 148 -22.07 -11.45 17.21
CA ILE A 148 -20.71 -10.97 17.05
C ILE A 148 -19.77 -12.13 17.36
N ASP A 149 -18.84 -12.38 16.45
CA ASP A 149 -17.85 -13.43 16.62
C ASP A 149 -16.48 -12.97 16.13
N TYR A 150 -15.42 -13.68 16.53
CA TYR A 150 -14.07 -13.43 16.03
C TYR A 150 -13.89 -14.05 14.64
N LEU A 151 -13.24 -13.33 13.75
CA LEU A 151 -12.83 -13.88 12.47
C LEU A 151 -11.63 -14.82 12.66
N THR A 152 -11.71 -15.97 11.99
CA THR A 152 -10.62 -16.94 11.86
C THR A 152 -10.31 -17.14 10.37
N ALA A 153 -9.27 -17.92 10.07
CA ALA A 153 -8.93 -18.26 8.68
C ALA A 153 -10.09 -18.94 7.92
N ASP A 154 -10.99 -19.62 8.64
CA ASP A 154 -12.16 -20.28 8.04
C ASP A 154 -13.22 -19.32 7.52
N HIS A 155 -13.20 -18.06 7.99
CA HIS A 155 -14.13 -17.00 7.57
C HIS A 155 -13.60 -16.15 6.40
N ARG A 156 -12.50 -16.57 5.75
CA ARG A 156 -11.86 -15.82 4.66
C ARG A 156 -12.82 -15.52 3.53
N ASP A 157 -13.58 -16.53 3.09
CA ASP A 157 -14.51 -16.39 1.97
C ASP A 157 -15.70 -15.49 2.34
N ASP A 158 -16.17 -15.54 3.57
CA ASP A 158 -17.22 -14.66 4.08
C ASP A 158 -16.75 -13.20 4.10
N LEU A 159 -15.51 -12.97 4.53
CA LEU A 159 -14.90 -11.63 4.54
C LEU A 159 -14.71 -11.11 3.11
N ALA A 160 -14.21 -11.93 2.20
CA ALA A 160 -14.07 -11.58 0.78
C ALA A 160 -15.43 -11.20 0.18
N ALA A 161 -16.44 -12.05 0.37
CA ALA A 161 -17.78 -11.80 -0.13
C ALA A 161 -18.44 -10.55 0.48
N CYS A 162 -18.17 -10.26 1.76
CA CYS A 162 -18.62 -9.03 2.41
C CYS A 162 -17.97 -7.80 1.78
N TYR A 163 -16.67 -7.83 1.57
CA TYR A 163 -15.92 -6.76 0.93
C TYR A 163 -16.38 -6.53 -0.52
N ASP A 164 -16.54 -7.59 -1.30
CA ASP A 164 -17.00 -7.52 -2.70
C ASP A 164 -18.38 -6.90 -2.81
N ARG A 165 -19.32 -7.25 -1.91
CA ARG A 165 -20.62 -6.60 -1.85
C ARG A 165 -20.52 -5.10 -1.55
N HIS A 166 -19.56 -4.69 -0.73
CA HIS A 166 -19.32 -3.29 -0.42
C HIS A 166 -18.73 -2.55 -1.63
N VAL A 167 -17.69 -3.09 -2.23
CA VAL A 167 -17.06 -2.52 -3.43
C VAL A 167 -18.03 -2.41 -4.59
N SER A 168 -18.89 -3.43 -4.80
CA SER A 168 -19.87 -3.44 -5.90
C SER A 168 -20.88 -2.31 -5.82
N ARG A 169 -21.12 -1.76 -4.64
CA ARG A 169 -22.10 -0.70 -4.37
C ARG A 169 -21.48 0.69 -4.17
N THR A 170 -20.13 0.77 -4.08
CA THR A 170 -19.45 2.00 -3.70
C THR A 170 -18.42 2.37 -4.76
N ASN A 171 -18.52 3.60 -5.28
CA ASN A 171 -17.54 4.12 -6.23
C ASN A 171 -16.24 4.50 -5.55
N GLY A 172 -15.12 4.33 -6.28
CA GLY A 172 -13.80 4.78 -5.86
C GLY A 172 -13.13 3.85 -4.84
N LEU A 173 -13.66 2.64 -4.63
CA LEU A 173 -13.00 1.62 -3.83
C LEU A 173 -12.14 0.71 -4.71
N ILE A 174 -10.96 0.40 -4.18
CA ILE A 174 -10.03 -0.57 -4.76
C ILE A 174 -10.52 -1.98 -4.42
N GLU A 175 -10.56 -2.88 -5.41
CA GLU A 175 -10.84 -4.29 -5.20
C GLU A 175 -9.72 -4.90 -4.34
N LEU A 176 -10.09 -5.78 -3.42
CA LEU A 176 -9.12 -6.39 -2.51
C LEU A 176 -8.27 -7.41 -3.26
N PRO A 177 -6.95 -7.22 -3.33
CA PRO A 177 -6.08 -8.20 -3.96
C PRO A 177 -6.10 -9.52 -3.17
N PRO A 178 -6.07 -10.69 -3.83
CA PRO A 178 -6.15 -11.99 -3.17
C PRO A 178 -5.13 -12.19 -2.05
N HIS A 179 -3.90 -11.71 -2.23
CA HIS A 179 -2.81 -11.84 -1.24
C HIS A 179 -3.08 -11.13 0.09
N VAL A 180 -3.98 -10.14 0.11
CA VAL A 180 -4.35 -9.44 1.35
C VAL A 180 -5.19 -10.35 2.24
N LEU A 181 -6.05 -11.18 1.65
CA LEU A 181 -6.87 -12.16 2.36
C LEU A 181 -6.07 -13.34 2.90
N GLU A 182 -4.92 -13.64 2.31
CA GLU A 182 -4.05 -14.74 2.77
C GLU A 182 -3.27 -14.41 4.06
N GLY A 183 -3.26 -13.16 4.47
CA GLY A 183 -2.59 -12.68 5.68
C GLY A 183 -3.49 -12.63 6.94
N LEU A 184 -4.75 -13.04 6.79
CA LEU A 184 -5.71 -13.20 7.88
C LEU A 184 -5.70 -14.63 8.40
#